data_5e1ba0cf4fd754f5cf3c50dde3079835
#
_entry.id   5e1ba0cf4fd754f5cf3c50dde3079835
#
_cell.length_a   1.000
_cell.length_b   1.000
_cell.length_c   1.000
_cell.angle_alpha   90.00
_cell.angle_beta   90.00
_cell.angle_gamma   90.00
#
_symmetry.space_group_name_H-M   'P 1'
#
loop_
_entity.id
_entity.type
_entity.pdbx_description
1 polymer ?
#
loop_
_entity_poly.entity_id
_entity_poly.type
_entity_poly.pdbx_seq_one_letter_code
_entity_poly.pdbx_strand_id
1 'polypeptide(L)'
;MIAERFNYPTYLVRKKVFKLFGGAFNITDPSGNVVFYSEQKAFKLREDIRLYTGEDKQTEALVIKARQIIDFSAAYDVVDPTTNEKVGALKRKGFKSTFLKDEWIFMNQVDQEIGTIQEDNMFLALVRRFLVNLIPQGYHGDIGGREVCTFKQNFNPFVTKITVDFSQDFNRLLDRRLGIAAAVLLCAIEGKQT
;
A
#
# COMPACT_ATOMS: atom_id res chain seq x y z
N MET A 1 -0.24 16.10 16.22
CA MET A 1 1.18 15.82 15.86
C MET A 1 1.22 14.42 15.28
N ILE A 2 1.70 14.23 14.04
CA ILE A 2 1.82 12.91 13.43
C ILE A 2 2.78 12.11 14.30
N ALA A 3 2.37 10.89 14.72
CA ALA A 3 3.19 10.07 15.58
C ALA A 3 4.55 9.79 14.91
N GLU A 4 5.63 9.76 15.68
CA GLU A 4 7.01 9.59 15.21
C GLU A 4 7.18 8.37 14.30
N ARG A 5 6.42 7.30 14.58
CA ARG A 5 6.40 6.06 13.79
C ARG A 5 6.03 6.22 12.31
N PHE A 6 5.47 7.38 11.89
CA PHE A 6 5.19 7.71 10.48
C PHE A 6 6.33 8.51 9.83
N ASN A 7 7.43 8.81 10.52
CA ASN A 7 8.48 9.70 10.04
C ASN A 7 9.74 9.01 9.50
N TYR A 8 9.75 7.67 9.44
CA TYR A 8 10.89 6.96 8.87
C TYR A 8 10.99 7.15 7.35
N PRO A 9 12.20 7.15 6.78
CA PRO A 9 12.40 7.28 5.33
C PRO A 9 11.93 6.04 4.58
N THR A 10 12.00 4.85 5.21
CA THR A 10 11.61 3.59 4.59
C THR A 10 10.82 2.70 5.53
N TYR A 11 9.96 1.85 4.95
CA TYR A 11 9.24 0.81 5.69
C TYR A 11 9.24 -0.49 4.88
N LEU A 12 9.31 -1.62 5.59
CA LEU A 12 9.08 -2.93 5.01
C LEU A 12 7.73 -3.46 5.44
N VAL A 13 6.81 -3.57 4.50
CA VAL A 13 5.50 -4.23 4.67
C VAL A 13 5.66 -5.71 4.36
N ARG A 14 5.43 -6.56 5.33
CA ARG A 14 5.49 -8.02 5.20
C ARG A 14 4.14 -8.64 5.47
N LYS A 15 3.59 -9.35 4.47
CA LYS A 15 2.36 -10.12 4.60
C LYS A 15 2.69 -11.54 5.06
N LYS A 16 2.11 -11.97 6.17
CA LYS A 16 2.09 -13.37 6.63
C LYS A 16 0.72 -13.96 6.26
N VAL A 17 0.69 -15.06 5.55
CA VAL A 17 -0.55 -15.78 5.20
C VAL A 17 -0.72 -16.97 6.12
N PHE A 18 -1.83 -17.07 6.82
CA PHE A 18 -2.20 -18.22 7.64
C PHE A 18 -3.18 -19.09 6.87
N LYS A 19 -2.87 -20.37 6.68
CA LYS A 19 -3.66 -21.32 5.86
C LYS A 19 -5.14 -21.41 6.25
N LEU A 20 -5.47 -21.18 7.53
CA LEU A 20 -6.84 -21.39 8.06
C LEU A 20 -7.53 -20.10 8.54
N PHE A 21 -6.82 -19.01 8.82
CA PHE A 21 -7.37 -17.89 9.59
C PHE A 21 -7.09 -16.50 8.98
N GLY A 22 -6.77 -16.40 7.68
CA GLY A 22 -6.51 -15.13 7.04
C GLY A 22 -5.03 -14.78 7.00
N GLY A 23 -4.65 -13.57 7.39
CA GLY A 23 -3.26 -13.12 7.34
C GLY A 23 -2.99 -11.94 8.26
N ALA A 24 -1.72 -11.62 8.40
CA ALA A 24 -1.26 -10.47 9.14
C ALA A 24 -0.27 -9.66 8.31
N PHE A 25 -0.21 -8.34 8.57
CA PHE A 25 0.86 -7.47 8.11
C PHE A 25 1.72 -7.06 9.29
N ASN A 26 3.02 -7.21 9.14
CA ASN A 26 3.99 -6.55 10.00
C ASN A 26 4.66 -5.46 9.16
N ILE A 27 4.67 -4.23 9.66
CA ILE A 27 5.35 -3.10 9.03
C ILE A 27 6.49 -2.72 9.95
N THR A 28 7.72 -2.77 9.43
CA THR A 28 8.93 -2.49 10.20
C THR A 28 9.59 -1.20 9.73
N ASP A 29 10.28 -0.55 10.67
CA ASP A 29 11.19 0.55 10.42
C ASP A 29 12.50 0.07 9.76
N PRO A 30 13.45 0.98 9.40
CA PRO A 30 14.74 0.60 8.83
C PRO A 30 15.60 -0.28 9.74
N SER A 31 15.40 -0.22 11.05
CA SER A 31 16.11 -1.02 12.06
C SER A 31 15.51 -2.40 12.25
N GLY A 32 14.36 -2.69 11.58
CA GLY A 32 13.66 -3.97 11.69
C GLY A 32 12.66 -4.07 12.83
N ASN A 33 12.43 -2.98 13.58
CA ASN A 33 11.43 -2.97 14.65
C ASN A 33 10.02 -2.89 14.05
N VAL A 34 9.07 -3.66 14.59
CA VAL A 34 7.67 -3.58 14.17
C VAL A 34 7.07 -2.28 14.67
N VAL A 35 6.69 -1.40 13.75
CA VAL A 35 6.05 -0.11 14.03
C VAL A 35 4.55 -0.15 13.86
N PHE A 36 4.05 -1.02 12.97
CA PHE A 36 2.62 -1.28 12.81
C PHE A 36 2.34 -2.76 12.60
N TYR A 37 1.19 -3.19 13.10
CA TYR A 37 0.65 -4.52 12.98
C TYR A 37 -0.79 -4.47 12.45
N SER A 38 -1.18 -5.44 11.64
CA SER A 38 -2.57 -5.65 11.22
C SER A 38 -2.88 -7.13 11.15
N GLU A 39 -4.06 -7.50 11.59
CA GLU A 39 -4.58 -8.86 11.46
C GLU A 39 -5.92 -8.83 10.75
N GLN A 40 -6.07 -9.69 9.73
CA GLN A 40 -7.32 -9.84 9.00
C GLN A 40 -7.74 -11.31 8.98
N LYS A 41 -8.97 -11.60 9.42
CA LYS A 41 -9.55 -12.96 9.38
C LYS A 41 -9.71 -13.49 7.96
N ALA A 42 -9.91 -12.62 6.98
CA ALA A 42 -9.89 -12.93 5.56
C ALA A 42 -9.50 -11.67 4.78
N PHE A 43 -8.64 -11.81 3.75
CA PHE A 43 -8.34 -10.68 2.86
C PHE A 43 -9.51 -10.49 1.88
N LYS A 44 -10.56 -9.87 2.34
CA LYS A 44 -11.61 -9.37 1.46
C LYS A 44 -11.29 -7.92 1.12
N LEU A 45 -11.14 -7.63 -0.16
CA LEU A 45 -10.91 -6.26 -0.68
C LEU A 45 -12.02 -5.26 -0.29
N ARG A 46 -13.11 -5.76 0.27
CA ARG A 46 -14.28 -4.98 0.73
C ARG A 46 -14.28 -4.72 2.23
N GLU A 47 -13.27 -5.20 2.95
CA GLU A 47 -13.15 -5.00 4.40
C GLU A 47 -12.11 -3.95 4.73
N ASP A 48 -12.34 -3.20 5.79
CA ASP A 48 -11.38 -2.21 6.28
C ASP A 48 -10.11 -2.89 6.79
N ILE A 49 -8.96 -2.29 6.46
CA ILE A 49 -7.65 -2.69 7.00
C ILE A 49 -7.30 -1.73 8.13
N ARG A 50 -7.08 -2.27 9.33
CA ARG A 50 -6.69 -1.50 10.51
C ARG A 50 -5.25 -1.78 10.85
N LEU A 51 -4.43 -0.73 10.97
CA LEU A 51 -3.08 -0.80 11.45
C LEU A 51 -3.06 -0.38 12.92
N TYR A 52 -2.48 -1.23 13.74
CA TYR A 52 -2.31 -1.02 15.19
C TYR A 52 -0.85 -0.72 15.51
N THR A 53 -0.61 -0.10 16.65
CA THR A 53 0.74 0.22 17.13
C THR A 53 1.50 -1.01 17.66
N GLY A 54 0.82 -2.13 17.84
CA GLY A 54 1.38 -3.39 18.34
C GLY A 54 0.44 -4.58 18.08
N GLU A 55 0.96 -5.79 18.33
CA GLU A 55 0.20 -7.05 18.19
C GLU A 55 -0.93 -7.20 19.22
N ASP A 56 -0.87 -6.42 20.31
CA ASP A 56 -1.94 -6.34 21.33
C ASP A 56 -3.21 -5.66 20.81
N LYS A 57 -3.13 -4.95 19.68
CA LYS A 57 -4.23 -4.24 19.00
C LYS A 57 -4.97 -3.23 19.87
N GLN A 58 -4.30 -2.69 20.90
CA GLN A 58 -4.90 -1.73 21.84
C GLN A 58 -5.08 -0.34 21.22
N THR A 59 -4.19 0.06 20.34
CA THR A 59 -4.20 1.41 19.75
C THR A 59 -4.20 1.33 18.23
N GLU A 60 -5.27 1.81 17.61
CA GLU A 60 -5.33 1.99 16.16
C GLU A 60 -4.48 3.17 15.75
N ALA A 61 -3.62 2.98 14.75
CA ALA A 61 -2.73 4.00 14.20
C ALA A 61 -3.23 4.54 12.86
N LEU A 62 -3.85 3.67 12.03
CA LEU A 62 -4.36 4.04 10.72
C LEU A 62 -5.48 3.07 10.31
N VAL A 63 -6.51 3.59 9.63
CA VAL A 63 -7.59 2.79 9.07
C VAL A 63 -7.69 3.04 7.57
N ILE A 64 -7.68 1.97 6.78
CA ILE A 64 -7.87 1.98 5.34
C ILE A 64 -9.27 1.42 5.09
N LYS A 65 -10.24 2.30 4.82
CA LYS A 65 -11.66 1.96 4.67
C LYS A 65 -12.00 1.71 3.22
N ALA A 66 -12.47 0.51 2.89
CA ALA A 66 -12.97 0.22 1.56
C ALA A 66 -14.25 1.00 1.28
N ARG A 67 -14.28 1.76 0.18
CA ARG A 67 -15.52 2.34 -0.35
C ARG A 67 -16.32 1.29 -1.13
N GLN A 68 -17.61 1.55 -1.33
CA GLN A 68 -18.41 0.72 -2.22
C GLN A 68 -17.78 0.70 -3.61
N ILE A 69 -17.55 -0.49 -4.16
CA ILE A 69 -16.96 -0.65 -5.50
C ILE A 69 -18.05 -0.31 -6.52
N ILE A 70 -17.82 0.75 -7.27
CA ILE A 70 -18.66 1.15 -8.42
C ILE A 70 -17.76 1.04 -9.67
N ASP A 71 -18.30 0.42 -10.74
CA ASP A 71 -17.64 0.34 -12.07
C ASP A 71 -16.22 -0.22 -12.07
N PHE A 72 -15.97 -1.33 -11.35
CA PHE A 72 -14.67 -2.03 -11.29
C PHE A 72 -13.49 -1.21 -10.75
N SER A 73 -13.72 0.00 -10.26
CA SER A 73 -12.72 0.79 -9.57
C SER A 73 -12.88 0.66 -8.05
N ALA A 74 -11.85 0.19 -7.38
CA ALA A 74 -11.80 0.15 -5.92
C ALA A 74 -11.20 1.47 -5.39
N ALA A 75 -11.85 2.09 -4.43
CA ALA A 75 -11.32 3.24 -3.73
C ALA A 75 -11.30 2.97 -2.22
N TYR A 76 -10.29 3.52 -1.54
CA TYR A 76 -10.04 3.31 -0.12
C TYR A 76 -9.75 4.66 0.54
N ASP A 77 -10.55 5.01 1.55
CA ASP A 77 -10.26 6.16 2.40
C ASP A 77 -9.18 5.80 3.41
N VAL A 78 -8.23 6.70 3.61
CA VAL A 78 -7.20 6.59 4.64
C VAL A 78 -7.55 7.56 5.75
N VAL A 79 -7.77 7.03 6.96
CA VAL A 79 -8.25 7.79 8.12
C VAL A 79 -7.29 7.60 9.29
N ASP A 80 -6.94 8.69 9.96
CA ASP A 80 -6.26 8.68 11.25
C ASP A 80 -7.32 8.53 12.34
N PRO A 81 -7.40 7.39 13.05
CA PRO A 81 -8.42 7.15 14.05
C PRO A 81 -8.22 7.97 15.32
N THR A 82 -7.01 8.51 15.56
CA THR A 82 -6.71 9.30 16.77
C THR A 82 -7.29 10.71 16.68
N THR A 83 -7.38 11.27 15.48
CA THR A 83 -7.94 12.59 15.21
C THR A 83 -9.27 12.52 14.47
N ASN A 84 -9.67 11.33 14.01
CA ASN A 84 -10.78 11.10 13.07
C ASN A 84 -10.64 11.90 11.76
N GLU A 85 -9.40 12.23 11.40
CA GLU A 85 -9.05 12.97 10.20
C GLU A 85 -9.00 12.03 8.99
N LYS A 86 -9.66 12.40 7.90
CA LYS A 86 -9.44 11.78 6.60
C LYS A 86 -8.11 12.31 6.05
N VAL A 87 -7.09 11.46 5.99
CA VAL A 87 -5.76 11.78 5.46
C VAL A 87 -5.80 11.98 3.94
N GLY A 88 -6.60 11.18 3.26
CA GLY A 88 -6.76 11.17 1.81
C GLY A 88 -7.43 9.89 1.36
N ALA A 89 -7.30 9.55 0.07
CA ALA A 89 -7.80 8.30 -0.46
C ALA A 89 -6.86 7.71 -1.53
N LEU A 90 -7.01 6.41 -1.76
CA LEU A 90 -6.32 5.65 -2.80
C LEU A 90 -7.36 5.03 -3.72
N LYS A 91 -7.26 5.29 -5.03
CA LYS A 91 -8.19 4.77 -6.03
C LYS A 91 -7.43 3.95 -7.05
N ARG A 92 -7.82 2.69 -7.22
CA ARG A 92 -7.31 1.85 -8.30
C ARG A 92 -8.04 2.18 -9.59
N LYS A 93 -7.33 2.48 -10.67
CA LYS A 93 -7.95 2.60 -11.99
C LYS A 93 -8.44 1.24 -12.46
N GLY A 94 -9.72 1.14 -12.80
CA GLY A 94 -10.34 -0.11 -13.24
C GLY A 94 -9.73 -0.61 -14.56
N PHE A 95 -9.64 -1.93 -14.69
CA PHE A 95 -9.18 -2.60 -15.90
C PHE A 95 -10.19 -2.39 -17.05
N LYS A 96 -9.90 -1.50 -17.98
CA LYS A 96 -10.62 -1.44 -19.27
C LYS A 96 -9.97 -2.30 -20.36
N SER A 97 -8.73 -2.79 -20.16
CA SER A 97 -8.09 -3.73 -21.08
C SER A 97 -6.99 -4.56 -20.40
N THR A 98 -6.76 -5.75 -20.94
CA THR A 98 -5.76 -6.73 -20.49
C THR A 98 -4.29 -6.25 -20.65
N PHE A 99 -4.07 -5.08 -21.23
CA PHE A 99 -2.75 -4.55 -21.59
C PHE A 99 -2.37 -3.28 -20.83
N LEU A 100 -3.22 -2.77 -19.90
CA LEU A 100 -2.90 -1.55 -19.16
C LEU A 100 -2.18 -1.88 -17.84
N LYS A 101 -1.21 -1.03 -17.49
CA LYS A 101 -0.47 -1.04 -16.21
C LYS A 101 -1.44 -0.92 -15.04
N ASP A 102 -1.12 -1.58 -13.94
CA ASP A 102 -1.76 -1.29 -12.67
C ASP A 102 -1.40 0.15 -12.24
N GLU A 103 -2.41 0.99 -12.21
CA GLU A 103 -2.27 2.39 -11.84
C GLU A 103 -3.18 2.69 -10.66
N TRP A 104 -2.59 3.36 -9.66
CA TRP A 104 -3.33 3.88 -8.52
C TRP A 104 -3.23 5.40 -8.50
N ILE A 105 -4.23 6.05 -7.94
CA ILE A 105 -4.31 7.50 -7.80
C ILE A 105 -4.23 7.85 -6.34
N PHE A 106 -3.35 8.79 -6.00
CA PHE A 106 -3.38 9.50 -4.73
C PHE A 106 -4.43 10.61 -4.77
N MET A 107 -5.28 10.65 -3.75
CA MET A 107 -6.30 11.69 -3.59
C MET A 107 -6.10 12.39 -2.26
N ASN A 108 -6.38 13.70 -2.23
CA ASN A 108 -6.34 14.47 -0.98
C ASN A 108 -7.60 14.22 -0.12
N GLN A 109 -7.73 14.96 0.98
CA GLN A 109 -8.82 14.86 1.95
C GLN A 109 -10.21 15.14 1.35
N VAL A 110 -10.28 15.94 0.27
CA VAL A 110 -11.51 16.32 -0.43
C VAL A 110 -11.69 15.59 -1.77
N ASP A 111 -11.01 14.44 -1.91
CA ASP A 111 -11.10 13.55 -3.08
C ASP A 111 -10.61 14.14 -4.42
N GLN A 112 -9.76 15.16 -4.38
CA GLN A 112 -9.06 15.63 -5.57
C GLN A 112 -7.85 14.77 -5.86
N GLU A 113 -7.63 14.42 -7.11
CA GLU A 113 -6.45 13.69 -7.56
C GLU A 113 -5.21 14.58 -7.42
N ILE A 114 -4.19 14.10 -6.70
CA ILE A 114 -2.94 14.83 -6.44
C ILE A 114 -1.72 14.16 -7.07
N GLY A 115 -1.82 12.89 -7.43
CA GLY A 115 -0.70 12.14 -8.00
C GLY A 115 -1.09 10.71 -8.35
N THR A 116 -0.12 9.95 -8.85
CA THR A 116 -0.31 8.57 -9.32
C THR A 116 0.75 7.63 -8.78
N ILE A 117 0.43 6.33 -8.74
CA ILE A 117 1.38 5.24 -8.55
C ILE A 117 1.33 4.40 -9.80
N GLN A 118 2.48 4.21 -10.44
CA GLN A 118 2.60 3.46 -11.70
C GLN A 118 3.66 2.37 -11.59
N GLU A 119 3.43 1.24 -12.27
CA GLU A 119 4.41 0.17 -12.36
C GLU A 119 5.60 0.61 -13.25
N ASP A 120 6.84 0.35 -12.81
CA ASP A 120 8.06 0.91 -13.38
C ASP A 120 8.34 0.46 -14.82
N ASN A 121 7.95 -0.78 -15.21
CA ASN A 121 8.35 -1.29 -16.51
C ASN A 121 7.30 -2.18 -17.19
N MET A 122 6.72 -1.66 -18.29
CA MET A 122 5.72 -2.39 -19.10
C MET A 122 6.30 -3.66 -19.73
N PHE A 123 7.58 -3.65 -20.12
CA PHE A 123 8.24 -4.80 -20.72
C PHE A 123 8.40 -5.94 -19.71
N LEU A 124 8.79 -5.62 -18.46
CA LEU A 124 8.91 -6.61 -17.39
C LEU A 124 7.55 -7.15 -16.95
N ALA A 125 6.49 -6.33 -16.99
CA ALA A 125 5.13 -6.80 -16.76
C ALA A 125 4.68 -7.82 -17.81
N LEU A 126 5.03 -7.58 -19.08
CA LEU A 126 4.76 -8.51 -20.16
C LEU A 126 5.55 -9.83 -20.04
N VAL A 127 6.85 -9.72 -19.71
CA VAL A 127 7.73 -10.89 -19.52
C VAL A 127 7.28 -11.75 -18.33
N ARG A 128 6.82 -11.13 -17.23
CA ARG A 128 6.24 -11.84 -16.06
C ARG A 128 5.03 -12.68 -16.42
N ARG A 129 4.21 -12.20 -17.33
CA ARG A 129 3.01 -12.90 -17.80
C ARG A 129 3.33 -14.22 -18.52
N PHE A 130 4.53 -14.33 -19.14
CA PHE A 130 4.97 -15.52 -19.89
C PHE A 130 5.97 -16.39 -19.12
N LEU A 131 6.69 -15.85 -18.16
CA LEU A 131 7.81 -16.52 -17.47
C LEU A 131 7.60 -16.62 -15.96
N VAL A 132 6.40 -17.02 -15.49
CA VAL A 132 6.16 -17.32 -14.06
C VAL A 132 6.72 -16.24 -13.10
N ASN A 133 5.89 -15.54 -12.38
CA ASN A 133 6.04 -14.64 -11.20
C ASN A 133 7.42 -14.48 -10.48
N LEU A 134 8.53 -14.64 -11.20
CA LEU A 134 9.89 -14.60 -10.64
C LEU A 134 10.54 -13.21 -10.68
N ILE A 135 9.90 -12.24 -11.36
CA ILE A 135 10.45 -10.88 -11.48
C ILE A 135 9.76 -9.98 -10.47
N PRO A 136 10.49 -9.36 -9.52
CA PRO A 136 9.92 -8.43 -8.56
C PRO A 136 9.21 -7.25 -9.24
N GLN A 137 8.06 -6.85 -8.72
CA GLN A 137 7.36 -5.65 -9.18
C GLN A 137 7.93 -4.42 -8.49
N GLY A 138 8.15 -3.36 -9.29
CA GLY A 138 8.47 -2.03 -8.81
C GLY A 138 7.38 -1.05 -9.22
N TYR A 139 7.12 -0.07 -8.36
CA TYR A 139 6.21 1.04 -8.63
C TYR A 139 6.86 2.33 -8.15
N HIS A 140 6.56 3.43 -8.83
CA HIS A 140 6.91 4.77 -8.39
C HIS A 140 5.65 5.59 -8.17
N GLY A 141 5.67 6.42 -7.14
CA GLY A 141 4.62 7.40 -6.83
C GLY A 141 5.08 8.80 -7.22
N ASP A 142 4.24 9.53 -7.95
CA ASP A 142 4.52 10.87 -8.45
C ASP A 142 3.43 11.85 -8.00
N ILE A 143 3.83 13.07 -7.62
CA ILE A 143 2.95 14.21 -7.35
C ILE A 143 3.50 15.43 -8.08
N GLY A 144 2.73 15.94 -9.06
CA GLY A 144 3.11 17.12 -9.81
C GLY A 144 4.42 16.99 -10.60
N GLY A 145 4.72 15.80 -11.15
CA GLY A 145 5.94 15.51 -11.91
C GLY A 145 7.17 15.28 -11.03
N ARG A 146 6.99 15.02 -9.73
CA ARG A 146 8.08 14.72 -8.80
C ARG A 146 7.85 13.36 -8.15
N GLU A 147 8.87 12.50 -8.20
CA GLU A 147 8.83 11.23 -7.47
C GLU A 147 8.81 11.50 -5.95
N VAL A 148 7.79 10.96 -5.27
CA VAL A 148 7.59 11.12 -3.83
C VAL A 148 7.77 9.81 -3.07
N CYS A 149 7.67 8.67 -3.75
CA CYS A 149 7.95 7.36 -3.15
C CYS A 149 8.19 6.29 -4.22
N THR A 150 8.91 5.25 -3.84
CA THR A 150 9.02 4.02 -4.61
C THR A 150 8.52 2.83 -3.81
N PHE A 151 8.00 1.81 -4.51
CA PHE A 151 7.57 0.55 -3.90
C PHE A 151 8.29 -0.59 -4.61
N LYS A 152 9.04 -1.40 -3.86
CA LYS A 152 9.79 -2.54 -4.40
C LYS A 152 9.31 -3.83 -3.76
N GLN A 153 8.76 -4.71 -4.57
CA GLN A 153 8.44 -6.06 -4.12
C GLN A 153 9.72 -6.87 -4.02
N ASN A 154 9.97 -7.46 -2.87
CA ASN A 154 11.09 -8.39 -2.69
C ASN A 154 10.68 -9.77 -3.20
N PHE A 155 11.53 -10.36 -4.04
CA PHE A 155 11.30 -11.72 -4.51
C PHE A 155 11.34 -12.71 -3.34
N ASN A 156 10.19 -13.30 -3.03
CA ASN A 156 10.07 -14.45 -2.12
C ASN A 156 8.78 -15.19 -2.45
N PRO A 157 8.83 -16.44 -2.94
CA PRO A 157 7.65 -17.18 -3.36
C PRO A 157 6.70 -17.54 -2.20
N PHE A 158 7.17 -17.44 -0.96
CA PHE A 158 6.38 -17.83 0.23
C PHE A 158 5.84 -16.65 1.04
N VAL A 159 6.42 -15.45 0.87
CA VAL A 159 6.07 -14.28 1.67
C VAL A 159 6.10 -13.03 0.81
N THR A 160 4.96 -12.40 0.61
CA THR A 160 4.92 -11.10 -0.06
C THR A 160 5.50 -10.02 0.83
N LYS A 161 6.49 -9.30 0.31
CA LYS A 161 7.13 -8.16 0.98
C LYS A 161 7.20 -7.00 0.03
N ILE A 162 6.88 -5.80 0.50
CA ILE A 162 7.03 -4.54 -0.23
C ILE A 162 7.82 -3.58 0.65
N THR A 163 8.91 -3.05 0.11
CA THR A 163 9.61 -1.91 0.71
C THR A 163 9.04 -0.64 0.10
N VAL A 164 8.56 0.28 0.92
CA VAL A 164 8.26 1.65 0.50
C VAL A 164 9.39 2.56 0.94
N ASP A 165 9.87 3.40 0.00
CA ASP A 165 10.95 4.36 0.21
C ASP A 165 10.45 5.77 -0.14
N PHE A 166 10.62 6.68 0.80
CA PHE A 166 10.24 8.09 0.70
C PHE A 166 11.45 9.04 0.64
N SER A 167 12.66 8.51 0.45
CA SER A 167 13.90 9.30 0.55
C SER A 167 13.97 10.44 -0.47
N GLN A 168 13.24 10.35 -1.58
CA GLN A 168 13.20 11.40 -2.61
C GLN A 168 12.19 12.53 -2.30
N ASP A 169 11.26 12.32 -1.36
CA ASP A 169 10.25 13.30 -0.98
C ASP A 169 10.78 14.28 0.10
N PHE A 170 11.81 15.05 -0.24
CA PHE A 170 12.41 16.04 0.66
C PHE A 170 11.43 17.12 1.10
N ASN A 171 10.47 17.47 0.25
CA ASN A 171 9.47 18.50 0.50
C ASN A 171 8.23 17.99 1.25
N ARG A 172 8.17 16.69 1.54
CA ARG A 172 7.02 16.02 2.19
C ARG A 172 5.68 16.32 1.47
N LEU A 173 5.69 16.23 0.15
CA LEU A 173 4.51 16.43 -0.69
C LEU A 173 3.47 15.33 -0.46
N LEU A 174 3.92 14.11 -0.16
CA LEU A 174 3.07 12.97 0.16
C LEU A 174 2.98 12.80 1.69
N ASP A 175 1.75 12.79 2.22
CA ASP A 175 1.54 12.34 3.61
C ASP A 175 2.00 10.87 3.74
N ARG A 176 2.93 10.62 4.67
CA ARG A 176 3.51 9.28 4.90
C ARG A 176 2.46 8.22 5.20
N ARG A 177 1.37 8.61 5.89
CA ARG A 177 0.24 7.73 6.20
C ARG A 177 -0.41 7.20 4.91
N LEU A 178 -0.57 8.07 3.91
CA LEU A 178 -1.14 7.70 2.60
C LEU A 178 -0.20 6.77 1.82
N GLY A 179 1.12 7.03 1.84
CA GLY A 179 2.11 6.16 1.22
C GLY A 179 2.21 4.77 1.88
N ILE A 180 2.15 4.71 3.22
CA ILE A 180 2.12 3.43 3.95
C ILE A 180 0.84 2.64 3.62
N ALA A 181 -0.32 3.32 3.56
CA ALA A 181 -1.57 2.69 3.14
C ALA A 181 -1.48 2.12 1.72
N ALA A 182 -0.84 2.84 0.79
CA ALA A 182 -0.58 2.35 -0.57
C ALA A 182 0.27 1.08 -0.56
N ALA A 183 1.37 1.04 0.22
CA ALA A 183 2.22 -0.15 0.34
C ALA A 183 1.44 -1.36 0.89
N VAL A 184 0.55 -1.15 1.86
CA VAL A 184 -0.31 -2.21 2.40
C VAL A 184 -1.29 -2.72 1.34
N LEU A 185 -1.95 -1.83 0.58
CA LEU A 185 -2.88 -2.22 -0.48
C LEU A 185 -2.18 -2.95 -1.62
N LEU A 186 -1.03 -2.47 -2.08
CA LEU A 186 -0.21 -3.17 -3.07
C LEU A 186 0.17 -4.57 -2.57
N CYS A 187 0.62 -4.69 -1.33
CA CYS A 187 0.96 -5.99 -0.72
C CYS A 187 -0.25 -6.92 -0.57
N ALA A 188 -1.45 -6.36 -0.31
CA ALA A 188 -2.68 -7.13 -0.14
C ALA A 188 -3.25 -7.64 -1.47
N ILE A 189 -3.19 -6.80 -2.52
CA ILE A 189 -3.88 -7.01 -3.79
C ILE A 189 -2.96 -7.73 -4.77
N GLU A 190 -1.76 -7.19 -5.01
CA GLU A 190 -0.84 -7.74 -6.02
C GLU A 190 -0.18 -9.05 -5.53
N GLY A 191 -0.08 -9.28 -4.25
CA GLY A 191 0.38 -10.54 -3.68
C GLY A 191 -0.57 -11.73 -3.83
N LYS A 192 -1.68 -11.59 -4.57
CA LYS A 192 -2.67 -12.66 -4.84
C LYS A 192 -2.58 -13.26 -6.25
N GLN A 193 -1.66 -12.79 -7.09
CA GLN A 193 -1.50 -13.29 -8.45
C GLN A 193 -0.67 -14.60 -8.52
N THR A 194 -0.93 -15.52 -7.60
CA THR A 194 -0.43 -16.91 -7.66
C THR A 194 -1.60 -17.86 -7.73
#